data_a3a8012a428cba87fdcc536f95276faa
#
_entry.id   a3a8012a428cba87fdcc536f95276faa
#
_cell.length_a   1.000
_cell.length_b   1.000
_cell.length_c   1.000
_cell.angle_alpha   90.00
_cell.angle_beta   90.00
_cell.angle_gamma   90.00
#
_symmetry.space_group_name_H-M   'P 1'
#
loop_
_entity.id
_entity.type
_entity.pdbx_description
1 polymer ?
#
loop_
_entity_poly.entity_id
_entity_poly.type
_entity_poly.pdbx_seq_one_letter_code
_entity_poly.pdbx_strand_id
1 'polypeptide(L)'
;MSESSTQLFSPENLIDPYPAYKKLRDEAPVHFMPEMNLHVVTRYDLLREAIKRTDDFSSKYDQFLGGAQQMMFMTLSEEQQAEAMAINEQMVEIPPTMLTLDEPDHTQYRSLVSKLFTASQVRKSEDSVRAVINKNITAMKGTTAADFMGLFASPVPLEIISDRLGIPDEDRAFFYEAAAAAAAGLKMAPVPPEVLIHRMQLGLDLQRLLIKLIEARRAEPREDMITILANSKLEVVDRQLTHGEILSVLNQFLVAGHETTTSTFGWGMLALCDNPAIQEQIRGDEKR
;
A
#
# COMPACT_ATOMS: atom_id res chain seq x y z
N MET A 1 22.70 22.00 -20.23
CA MET A 1 21.76 20.94 -19.78
C MET A 1 22.54 20.11 -18.78
N SER A 2 22.15 20.10 -17.51
CA SER A 2 22.92 19.39 -16.49
C SER A 2 22.71 17.89 -16.65
N GLU A 3 23.78 17.13 -16.80
CA GLU A 3 23.80 15.65 -16.86
C GLU A 3 23.13 14.95 -15.66
N SER A 4 22.63 15.70 -14.68
CA SER A 4 22.12 15.13 -13.43
C SER A 4 20.63 14.77 -13.46
N SER A 5 19.83 15.30 -14.37
CA SER A 5 18.36 15.06 -14.38
C SER A 5 17.98 13.68 -14.94
N THR A 6 18.74 13.18 -15.91
CA THR A 6 18.53 11.86 -16.53
C THR A 6 19.01 10.69 -15.67
N GLN A 7 19.80 10.94 -14.62
CA GLN A 7 20.43 9.88 -13.84
C GLN A 7 19.64 9.42 -12.62
N LEU A 8 18.70 10.21 -12.08
CA LEU A 8 17.99 9.83 -10.83
C LEU A 8 17.25 8.50 -10.94
N PHE A 9 16.70 8.20 -12.09
CA PHE A 9 15.99 6.95 -12.40
C PHE A 9 16.80 5.98 -13.28
N SER A 10 18.14 6.13 -13.33
CA SER A 10 18.99 5.14 -13.99
C SER A 10 18.96 3.80 -13.25
N PRO A 11 19.19 2.66 -13.90
CA PRO A 11 19.21 1.36 -13.25
C PRO A 11 20.13 1.31 -12.02
N GLU A 12 21.29 1.96 -12.08
CA GLU A 12 22.23 2.00 -10.97
C GLU A 12 21.67 2.77 -9.77
N ASN A 13 21.05 3.95 -10.01
CA ASN A 13 20.46 4.77 -8.97
C ASN A 13 19.16 4.19 -8.41
N LEU A 14 18.47 3.30 -9.15
CA LEU A 14 17.33 2.55 -8.61
C LEU A 14 17.78 1.44 -7.65
N ILE A 15 18.99 0.91 -7.82
CA ILE A 15 19.59 -0.08 -6.90
C ILE A 15 20.18 0.61 -5.66
N ASP A 16 20.95 1.69 -5.84
CA ASP A 16 21.52 2.49 -4.76
C ASP A 16 21.26 3.99 -5.00
N PRO A 17 20.13 4.54 -4.55
CA PRO A 17 19.76 5.93 -4.78
C PRO A 17 20.48 6.94 -3.89
N TYR A 18 21.15 6.49 -2.82
CA TYR A 18 21.68 7.36 -1.78
C TYR A 18 22.76 8.34 -2.27
N PRO A 19 23.71 7.95 -3.14
CA PRO A 19 24.69 8.89 -3.70
C PRO A 19 24.04 10.01 -4.53
N ALA A 20 23.04 9.65 -5.36
CA ALA A 20 22.29 10.62 -6.17
C ALA A 20 21.48 11.57 -5.28
N TYR A 21 20.77 11.05 -4.26
CA TYR A 21 20.04 11.88 -3.30
C TYR A 21 20.98 12.80 -2.50
N LYS A 22 22.19 12.32 -2.14
CA LYS A 22 23.18 13.17 -1.46
C LYS A 22 23.58 14.33 -2.34
N LYS A 23 23.93 14.08 -3.59
CA LYS A 23 24.29 15.12 -4.56
C LYS A 23 23.18 16.15 -4.71
N LEU A 24 21.92 15.71 -4.88
CA LEU A 24 20.79 16.64 -5.00
C LEU A 24 20.58 17.46 -3.72
N ARG A 25 20.70 16.86 -2.53
CA ARG A 25 20.58 17.62 -1.28
C ARG A 25 21.62 18.72 -1.14
N ASP A 26 22.84 18.47 -1.61
CA ASP A 26 23.97 19.38 -1.46
C ASP A 26 23.97 20.49 -2.54
N GLU A 27 23.62 20.15 -3.79
CA GLU A 27 23.78 21.04 -4.94
C GLU A 27 22.46 21.67 -5.43
N ALA A 28 21.35 20.91 -5.39
CA ALA A 28 20.05 21.33 -5.93
C ALA A 28 18.89 20.71 -5.10
N PRO A 29 18.66 21.15 -3.86
CA PRO A 29 17.70 20.53 -2.95
C PRO A 29 16.24 20.60 -3.44
N VAL A 30 15.93 21.50 -4.36
CA VAL A 30 14.71 21.51 -5.19
C VAL A 30 15.20 21.42 -6.64
N HIS A 31 15.02 20.28 -7.26
CA HIS A 31 15.54 19.98 -8.59
C HIS A 31 14.39 19.82 -9.58
N PHE A 32 14.39 20.61 -10.65
CA PHE A 32 13.42 20.47 -11.73
C PHE A 32 13.86 19.40 -12.73
N MET A 33 12.99 18.44 -13.02
CA MET A 33 13.17 17.39 -14.02
C MET A 33 12.29 17.69 -15.24
N PRO A 34 12.83 18.27 -16.30
CA PRO A 34 12.04 18.70 -17.47
C PRO A 34 11.35 17.54 -18.19
N GLU A 35 11.99 16.36 -18.21
CA GLU A 35 11.47 15.17 -18.90
C GLU A 35 10.15 14.68 -18.32
N MET A 36 9.93 14.88 -17.01
CA MET A 36 8.75 14.48 -16.29
C MET A 36 7.89 15.67 -15.87
N ASN A 37 8.35 16.89 -16.14
CA ASN A 37 7.74 18.13 -15.64
C ASN A 37 7.50 18.11 -14.12
N LEU A 38 8.47 17.62 -13.37
CA LEU A 38 8.40 17.45 -11.92
C LEU A 38 9.50 18.24 -11.21
N HIS A 39 9.22 18.65 -9.97
CA HIS A 39 10.22 19.11 -9.02
C HIS A 39 10.48 18.01 -7.98
N VAL A 40 11.73 17.61 -7.84
CA VAL A 40 12.17 16.67 -6.80
C VAL A 40 12.72 17.45 -5.62
N VAL A 41 12.16 17.25 -4.46
CA VAL A 41 12.60 17.87 -3.20
C VAL A 41 13.30 16.83 -2.35
N THR A 42 14.56 17.07 -1.97
CA THR A 42 15.41 16.06 -1.31
C THR A 42 15.82 16.42 0.11
N ARG A 43 15.67 17.69 0.54
CA ARG A 43 16.02 18.12 1.90
C ARG A 43 14.86 17.96 2.87
N TYR A 44 15.16 17.41 4.04
CA TYR A 44 14.18 17.13 5.09
C TYR A 44 13.43 18.37 5.59
N ASP A 45 14.13 19.50 5.79
CA ASP A 45 13.52 20.75 6.24
C ASP A 45 12.51 21.30 5.23
N LEU A 46 12.84 21.24 3.93
CA LEU A 46 11.97 21.66 2.84
C LEU A 46 10.75 20.73 2.71
N LEU A 47 10.95 19.42 2.84
CA LEU A 47 9.85 18.44 2.84
C LEU A 47 8.93 18.70 4.03
N ARG A 48 9.48 18.93 5.24
CA ARG A 48 8.67 19.27 6.42
C ARG A 48 7.90 20.59 6.29
N GLU A 49 8.46 21.56 5.58
CA GLU A 49 7.75 22.81 5.26
C GLU A 49 6.60 22.52 4.29
N ALA A 50 6.89 21.86 3.16
CA ALA A 50 5.92 21.60 2.11
C ALA A 50 4.68 20.83 2.61
N ILE A 51 4.88 19.73 3.36
CA ILE A 51 3.76 18.91 3.86
C ILE A 51 2.86 19.62 4.89
N LYS A 52 3.28 20.77 5.42
CA LYS A 52 2.46 21.60 6.33
C LYS A 52 1.72 22.73 5.62
N ARG A 53 2.10 23.02 4.39
CA ARG A 53 1.53 24.11 3.60
C ARG A 53 0.45 23.55 2.67
N THR A 54 -0.62 23.06 3.26
CA THR A 54 -1.74 22.41 2.56
C THR A 54 -2.51 23.35 1.62
N ASP A 55 -2.36 24.66 1.79
CA ASP A 55 -2.93 25.67 0.87
C ASP A 55 -2.10 25.81 -0.42
N ASP A 56 -0.81 25.45 -0.37
CA ASP A 56 0.11 25.60 -1.51
C ASP A 56 0.41 24.25 -2.19
N PHE A 57 0.32 23.13 -1.46
CA PHE A 57 0.68 21.80 -1.94
C PHE A 57 -0.51 20.85 -1.76
N SER A 58 -0.92 20.25 -2.87
CA SER A 58 -2.04 19.32 -2.94
C SER A 58 -1.56 17.87 -2.91
N SER A 59 -2.38 16.98 -2.31
CA SER A 59 -2.21 15.52 -2.34
C SER A 59 -2.86 14.85 -3.56
N LYS A 60 -3.44 15.63 -4.48
CA LYS A 60 -4.15 15.12 -5.66
C LYS A 60 -3.18 14.74 -6.78
N TYR A 61 -2.51 13.60 -6.62
CA TYR A 61 -1.56 13.07 -7.62
C TYR A 61 -2.15 11.96 -8.51
N ASP A 62 -3.43 11.68 -8.38
CA ASP A 62 -4.18 10.70 -9.17
C ASP A 62 -4.09 10.96 -10.69
N GLN A 63 -4.06 12.22 -11.13
CA GLN A 63 -3.85 12.58 -12.53
C GLN A 63 -2.48 12.13 -13.05
N PHE A 64 -1.44 12.17 -12.23
CA PHE A 64 -0.12 11.68 -12.58
C PHE A 64 -0.11 10.15 -12.73
N LEU A 65 -0.75 9.43 -11.80
CA LEU A 65 -0.88 7.98 -11.87
C LEU A 65 -1.72 7.54 -13.08
N GLY A 66 -2.81 8.25 -13.38
CA GLY A 66 -3.65 7.99 -14.56
C GLY A 66 -2.89 8.07 -15.87
N GLY A 67 -1.98 9.03 -16.00
CA GLY A 67 -1.11 9.15 -17.18
C GLY A 67 -0.19 7.95 -17.37
N ALA A 68 0.41 7.45 -16.29
CA ALA A 68 1.26 6.26 -16.35
C ALA A 68 0.47 4.99 -16.71
N GLN A 69 -0.73 4.82 -16.17
CA GLN A 69 -1.63 3.73 -16.51
C GLN A 69 -2.06 3.78 -17.99
N GLN A 70 -2.37 4.97 -18.49
CA GLN A 70 -2.72 5.16 -19.91
C GLN A 70 -1.55 4.80 -20.82
N MET A 71 -0.32 5.17 -20.47
CA MET A 71 0.86 4.76 -21.26
C MET A 71 1.01 3.24 -21.28
N MET A 72 0.82 2.55 -20.15
CA MET A 72 0.85 1.09 -20.11
C MET A 72 -0.26 0.47 -20.98
N PHE A 73 -1.47 1.01 -20.93
CA PHE A 73 -2.58 0.56 -21.75
C PHE A 73 -2.27 0.67 -23.25
N MET A 74 -1.60 1.73 -23.69
CA MET A 74 -1.21 1.93 -25.09
C MET A 74 -0.15 0.93 -25.59
N THR A 75 0.51 0.17 -24.70
CA THR A 75 1.43 -0.90 -25.11
C THR A 75 0.73 -2.21 -25.45
N LEU A 76 -0.57 -2.33 -25.17
CA LEU A 76 -1.38 -3.51 -25.43
C LEU A 76 -1.76 -3.60 -26.92
N SER A 77 -1.92 -4.83 -27.44
CA SER A 77 -2.55 -5.07 -28.76
C SER A 77 -4.02 -4.66 -28.73
N GLU A 78 -4.64 -4.49 -29.90
CA GLU A 78 -6.07 -4.15 -30.00
C GLU A 78 -6.97 -5.17 -29.30
N GLU A 79 -6.66 -6.47 -29.40
CA GLU A 79 -7.37 -7.54 -28.71
C GLU A 79 -7.23 -7.42 -27.18
N GLN A 80 -6.01 -7.18 -26.68
CA GLN A 80 -5.74 -6.98 -25.27
C GLN A 80 -6.37 -5.69 -24.74
N GLN A 81 -6.41 -4.61 -25.53
CA GLN A 81 -7.11 -3.38 -25.16
C GLN A 81 -8.62 -3.64 -25.02
N ALA A 82 -9.22 -4.39 -25.95
CA ALA A 82 -10.63 -4.77 -25.85
C ALA A 82 -10.91 -5.60 -24.59
N GLU A 83 -10.06 -6.57 -24.26
CA GLU A 83 -10.16 -7.36 -23.03
C GLU A 83 -10.03 -6.47 -21.77
N ALA A 84 -9.03 -5.61 -21.71
CA ALA A 84 -8.81 -4.67 -20.60
C ALA A 84 -10.01 -3.72 -20.43
N MET A 85 -10.59 -3.22 -21.52
CA MET A 85 -11.79 -2.38 -21.46
C MET A 85 -13.00 -3.16 -20.93
N ALA A 86 -13.22 -4.41 -21.41
CA ALA A 86 -14.30 -5.26 -20.93
C ALA A 86 -14.18 -5.60 -19.42
N ILE A 87 -12.96 -5.75 -18.89
CA ILE A 87 -12.71 -5.90 -17.45
C ILE A 87 -13.06 -4.59 -16.74
N ASN A 88 -12.57 -3.46 -17.24
CA ASN A 88 -12.75 -2.15 -16.60
C ASN A 88 -14.24 -1.72 -16.56
N GLU A 89 -15.03 -2.03 -17.59
CA GLU A 89 -16.47 -1.75 -17.63
C GLU A 89 -17.26 -2.47 -16.52
N GLN A 90 -16.73 -3.58 -15.98
CA GLN A 90 -17.34 -4.32 -14.89
C GLN A 90 -16.90 -3.84 -13.51
N MET A 91 -15.85 -3.03 -13.45
CA MET A 91 -15.35 -2.49 -12.18
C MET A 91 -16.25 -1.40 -11.64
N VAL A 92 -16.41 -1.37 -10.32
CA VAL A 92 -16.97 -0.22 -9.61
C VAL A 92 -15.94 0.91 -9.61
N GLU A 93 -16.37 2.12 -9.93
CA GLU A 93 -15.54 3.30 -9.82
C GLU A 93 -15.05 3.50 -8.39
N ILE A 94 -13.74 3.66 -8.25
CA ILE A 94 -13.09 3.92 -6.96
C ILE A 94 -12.75 5.40 -6.88
N PRO A 95 -13.51 6.20 -6.12
CA PRO A 95 -13.25 7.62 -5.96
C PRO A 95 -11.98 7.85 -5.14
N PRO A 96 -11.33 9.01 -5.26
CA PRO A 96 -10.29 9.43 -4.35
C PRO A 96 -10.82 9.51 -2.90
N THR A 97 -10.00 9.09 -1.94
CA THR A 97 -10.28 9.20 -0.51
C THR A 97 -9.04 9.73 0.23
N MET A 98 -8.77 9.32 1.45
CA MET A 98 -7.74 9.89 2.34
C MET A 98 -6.39 10.21 1.66
N LEU A 99 -5.89 9.32 0.78
CA LEU A 99 -4.54 9.45 0.25
C LEU A 99 -4.41 10.55 -0.82
N THR A 100 -5.49 10.80 -1.56
CA THR A 100 -5.50 11.68 -2.74
C THR A 100 -6.51 12.82 -2.65
N LEU A 101 -6.95 13.14 -1.43
CA LEU A 101 -7.82 14.28 -1.17
C LEU A 101 -7.10 15.36 -0.35
N ASP A 102 -7.50 16.58 -0.59
CA ASP A 102 -7.18 17.75 0.23
C ASP A 102 -8.32 18.06 1.20
N GLU A 103 -8.08 18.99 2.13
CA GLU A 103 -9.11 19.53 3.01
C GLU A 103 -10.17 20.31 2.20
N PRO A 104 -11.43 20.30 2.62
CA PRO A 104 -11.99 19.67 3.84
C PRO A 104 -12.34 18.18 3.68
N ASP A 105 -12.34 17.65 2.47
CA ASP A 105 -12.83 16.30 2.17
C ASP A 105 -11.95 15.21 2.80
N HIS A 106 -10.63 15.41 2.83
CA HIS A 106 -9.69 14.51 3.49
C HIS A 106 -10.07 14.24 4.94
N THR A 107 -10.36 15.27 5.73
CA THR A 107 -10.68 15.14 7.16
C THR A 107 -11.90 14.27 7.40
N GLN A 108 -12.91 14.26 6.52
CA GLN A 108 -14.10 13.42 6.68
C GLN A 108 -13.74 11.93 6.66
N TYR A 109 -13.00 11.47 5.65
CA TYR A 109 -12.56 10.06 5.57
C TYR A 109 -11.54 9.72 6.65
N ARG A 110 -10.60 10.62 6.93
CA ARG A 110 -9.57 10.41 7.96
C ARG A 110 -10.18 10.23 9.34
N SER A 111 -11.22 10.98 9.70
CA SER A 111 -11.91 10.86 10.99
C SER A 111 -12.60 9.52 11.15
N LEU A 112 -13.24 8.98 10.10
CA LEU A 112 -13.84 7.65 10.12
C LEU A 112 -12.80 6.57 10.39
N VAL A 113 -11.70 6.63 9.65
CA VAL A 113 -10.60 5.65 9.74
C VAL A 113 -9.88 5.72 11.08
N SER A 114 -9.71 6.90 11.65
CA SER A 114 -9.04 7.07 12.94
C SER A 114 -9.73 6.30 14.09
N LYS A 115 -11.03 6.07 13.98
CA LYS A 115 -11.80 5.26 14.95
C LYS A 115 -11.36 3.78 14.94
N LEU A 116 -10.79 3.28 13.84
CA LEU A 116 -10.31 1.90 13.69
C LEU A 116 -8.96 1.66 14.41
N PHE A 117 -8.17 2.72 14.62
CA PHE A 117 -6.80 2.67 15.13
C PHE A 117 -6.62 3.30 16.51
N THR A 118 -7.66 3.24 17.34
CA THR A 118 -7.54 3.71 18.72
C THR A 118 -6.60 2.82 19.54
N ALA A 119 -5.97 3.36 20.58
CA ALA A 119 -5.08 2.60 21.47
C ALA A 119 -5.78 1.35 22.08
N SER A 120 -7.11 1.41 22.26
CA SER A 120 -7.89 0.26 22.73
C SER A 120 -7.98 -0.83 21.65
N GLN A 121 -8.25 -0.47 20.39
CA GLN A 121 -8.31 -1.42 19.29
C GLN A 121 -6.94 -2.06 19.01
N VAL A 122 -5.87 -1.29 19.09
CA VAL A 122 -4.50 -1.81 18.97
C VAL A 122 -4.19 -2.84 20.07
N ARG A 123 -4.50 -2.53 21.33
CA ARG A 123 -4.33 -3.50 22.42
C ARG A 123 -5.12 -4.78 22.25
N LYS A 124 -6.37 -4.70 21.77
CA LYS A 124 -7.20 -5.88 21.50
C LYS A 124 -6.62 -6.81 20.42
N SER A 125 -5.81 -6.28 19.51
CA SER A 125 -5.18 -7.08 18.45
C SER A 125 -3.86 -7.74 18.87
N GLU A 126 -3.31 -7.45 20.04
CA GLU A 126 -1.99 -7.95 20.46
C GLU A 126 -1.90 -9.48 20.45
N ASP A 127 -2.89 -10.15 21.04
CA ASP A 127 -2.89 -11.62 21.13
C ASP A 127 -2.99 -12.27 19.74
N SER A 128 -3.83 -11.76 18.84
CA SER A 128 -3.94 -12.27 17.47
C SER A 128 -2.66 -12.02 16.67
N VAL A 129 -2.04 -10.85 16.80
CA VAL A 129 -0.76 -10.53 16.17
C VAL A 129 0.33 -11.48 16.67
N ARG A 130 0.41 -11.72 17.99
CA ARG A 130 1.38 -12.68 18.56
C ARG A 130 1.16 -14.10 18.05
N ALA A 131 -0.09 -14.52 17.92
CA ALA A 131 -0.42 -15.84 17.37
C ALA A 131 0.06 -16.00 15.93
N VAL A 132 -0.19 -15.00 15.07
CA VAL A 132 0.29 -14.97 13.68
C VAL A 132 1.82 -15.01 13.62
N ILE A 133 2.50 -14.19 14.41
CA ILE A 133 3.97 -14.15 14.46
C ILE A 133 4.51 -15.51 14.90
N ASN A 134 4.00 -16.11 15.98
CA ASN A 134 4.46 -17.40 16.49
C ASN A 134 4.23 -18.54 15.50
N LYS A 135 3.12 -18.54 14.78
CA LYS A 135 2.83 -19.50 13.70
C LYS A 135 3.92 -19.43 12.63
N ASN A 136 4.24 -18.24 12.13
CA ASN A 136 5.23 -18.04 11.05
C ASN A 136 6.67 -18.31 11.55
N ILE A 137 7.03 -17.97 12.78
CA ILE A 137 8.32 -18.36 13.39
C ILE A 137 8.42 -19.89 13.48
N THR A 138 7.32 -20.55 13.86
CA THR A 138 7.32 -22.01 14.00
C THR A 138 7.52 -22.72 12.66
N ALA A 139 7.00 -22.18 11.57
CA ALA A 139 7.22 -22.70 10.23
C ALA A 139 8.69 -22.68 9.78
N MET A 140 9.50 -21.77 10.35
CA MET A 140 10.93 -21.67 10.07
C MET A 140 11.81 -22.55 10.97
N LYS A 141 11.26 -23.12 12.08
CA LYS A 141 12.04 -23.92 13.01
C LYS A 141 12.50 -25.23 12.35
N GLY A 142 13.75 -25.59 12.62
CA GLY A 142 14.35 -26.83 12.12
C GLY A 142 14.92 -26.76 10.71
N THR A 143 14.85 -25.60 10.05
CA THR A 143 15.54 -25.36 8.78
C THR A 143 16.94 -24.82 9.02
N THR A 144 17.92 -25.27 8.23
CA THR A 144 19.30 -24.72 8.25
C THR A 144 19.42 -23.38 7.52
N ALA A 145 18.52 -23.13 6.58
CA ALA A 145 18.34 -21.87 5.88
C ALA A 145 16.85 -21.67 5.61
N ALA A 146 16.34 -20.47 5.88
CA ALA A 146 14.95 -20.11 5.66
C ALA A 146 14.84 -18.89 4.74
N ASP A 147 13.91 -18.93 3.82
CA ASP A 147 13.47 -17.71 3.10
C ASP A 147 12.65 -16.84 4.05
N PHE A 148 13.32 -15.89 4.70
CA PHE A 148 12.67 -14.98 5.65
C PHE A 148 11.58 -14.13 4.99
N MET A 149 11.78 -13.71 3.74
CA MET A 149 10.79 -12.90 3.04
C MET A 149 9.51 -13.69 2.76
N GLY A 150 9.64 -14.90 2.23
CA GLY A 150 8.51 -15.78 1.89
C GLY A 150 7.83 -16.43 3.08
N LEU A 151 8.55 -16.72 4.17
CA LEU A 151 8.02 -17.44 5.32
C LEU A 151 7.59 -16.54 6.49
N PHE A 152 8.04 -15.29 6.52
CA PHE A 152 7.73 -14.38 7.63
C PHE A 152 7.36 -12.97 7.19
N ALA A 153 8.26 -12.28 6.48
CA ALA A 153 8.12 -10.85 6.22
C ALA A 153 6.85 -10.51 5.42
N SER A 154 6.51 -11.30 4.42
CA SER A 154 5.31 -11.11 3.59
C SER A 154 4.05 -11.74 4.21
N PRO A 155 4.05 -12.99 4.71
CA PRO A 155 2.83 -13.59 5.28
C PRO A 155 2.31 -12.87 6.52
N VAL A 156 3.18 -12.44 7.43
CA VAL A 156 2.75 -11.85 8.71
C VAL A 156 1.82 -10.64 8.52
N PRO A 157 2.20 -9.58 7.78
CA PRO A 157 1.31 -8.44 7.59
C PRO A 157 0.04 -8.79 6.77
N LEU A 158 0.13 -9.71 5.80
CA LEU A 158 -1.03 -10.17 5.03
C LEU A 158 -2.05 -10.91 5.90
N GLU A 159 -1.61 -11.81 6.77
CA GLU A 159 -2.48 -12.52 7.70
C GLU A 159 -3.15 -11.53 8.66
N ILE A 160 -2.38 -10.60 9.24
CA ILE A 160 -2.92 -9.60 10.16
C ILE A 160 -3.96 -8.71 9.49
N ILE A 161 -3.68 -8.18 8.28
CA ILE A 161 -4.65 -7.34 7.59
C ILE A 161 -5.90 -8.10 7.17
N SER A 162 -5.78 -9.36 6.71
CA SER A 162 -6.93 -10.19 6.36
C SER A 162 -7.80 -10.49 7.56
N ASP A 163 -7.22 -10.78 8.74
CA ASP A 163 -7.94 -10.95 9.99
C ASP A 163 -8.70 -9.67 10.38
N ARG A 164 -8.05 -8.52 10.30
CA ARG A 164 -8.65 -7.23 10.66
C ARG A 164 -9.77 -6.81 9.70
N LEU A 165 -9.64 -7.14 8.43
CA LEU A 165 -10.70 -6.93 7.43
C LEU A 165 -11.86 -7.92 7.60
N GLY A 166 -11.64 -9.08 8.21
CA GLY A 166 -12.63 -10.14 8.36
C GLY A 166 -12.77 -10.98 7.09
N ILE A 167 -11.65 -11.22 6.38
CA ILE A 167 -11.62 -12.08 5.19
C ILE A 167 -11.80 -13.54 5.63
N PRO A 168 -12.81 -14.27 5.08
CA PRO A 168 -13.02 -15.68 5.38
C PRO A 168 -11.79 -16.55 5.03
N ASP A 169 -11.57 -17.63 5.76
CA ASP A 169 -10.40 -18.49 5.55
C ASP A 169 -10.35 -19.08 4.14
N GLU A 170 -11.51 -19.43 3.57
CA GLU A 170 -11.66 -19.95 2.20
C GLU A 170 -11.26 -18.93 1.12
N ASP A 171 -11.36 -17.64 1.41
CA ASP A 171 -11.04 -16.56 0.45
C ASP A 171 -9.60 -16.01 0.62
N ARG A 172 -8.87 -16.43 1.69
CA ARG A 172 -7.54 -15.85 2.02
C ARG A 172 -6.49 -16.09 0.95
N ALA A 173 -6.44 -17.28 0.36
CA ALA A 173 -5.44 -17.58 -0.67
C ALA A 173 -5.58 -16.65 -1.88
N PHE A 174 -6.81 -16.47 -2.37
CA PHE A 174 -7.12 -15.53 -3.43
C PHE A 174 -6.83 -14.07 -3.00
N PHE A 175 -7.25 -13.70 -1.78
CA PHE A 175 -7.01 -12.36 -1.25
C PHE A 175 -5.51 -12.01 -1.21
N TYR A 176 -4.64 -12.95 -0.83
CA TYR A 176 -3.18 -12.74 -0.80
C TYR A 176 -2.59 -12.55 -2.20
N GLU A 177 -3.06 -13.32 -3.19
CA GLU A 177 -2.65 -13.16 -4.58
C GLU A 177 -3.06 -11.77 -5.13
N ALA A 178 -4.32 -11.39 -4.92
CA ALA A 178 -4.84 -10.09 -5.34
C ALA A 178 -4.13 -8.92 -4.63
N ALA A 179 -3.81 -9.06 -3.34
CA ALA A 179 -3.04 -8.08 -2.58
C ALA A 179 -1.63 -7.87 -3.13
N ALA A 180 -0.94 -8.96 -3.46
CA ALA A 180 0.39 -8.90 -4.07
C ALA A 180 0.34 -8.24 -5.46
N ALA A 181 -0.69 -8.54 -6.26
CA ALA A 181 -0.90 -7.91 -7.56
C ALA A 181 -1.17 -6.41 -7.44
N ALA A 182 -2.00 -5.98 -6.46
CA ALA A 182 -2.29 -4.58 -6.19
C ALA A 182 -1.02 -3.81 -5.76
N ALA A 183 -0.23 -4.36 -4.85
CA ALA A 183 1.04 -3.78 -4.41
C ALA A 183 2.06 -3.66 -5.56
N ALA A 184 2.14 -4.70 -6.41
CA ALA A 184 3.00 -4.68 -7.59
C ALA A 184 2.57 -3.64 -8.64
N GLY A 185 1.29 -3.28 -8.68
CA GLY A 185 0.75 -2.24 -9.57
C GLY A 185 1.22 -0.83 -9.21
N LEU A 186 1.65 -0.59 -7.97
CA LEU A 186 2.25 0.69 -7.57
C LEU A 186 3.67 0.90 -8.09
N LYS A 187 4.36 -0.19 -8.42
CA LYS A 187 5.67 -0.13 -9.06
C LYS A 187 5.44 0.20 -10.52
N MET A 188 5.63 1.44 -10.93
CA MET A 188 5.48 1.93 -12.32
C MET A 188 6.54 1.32 -13.27
N ALA A 189 6.86 0.05 -13.11
CA ALA A 189 7.75 -0.69 -13.97
C ALA A 189 6.95 -1.32 -15.12
N PRO A 190 7.47 -1.29 -16.35
CA PRO A 190 6.84 -2.00 -17.47
C PRO A 190 6.67 -3.48 -17.13
N VAL A 191 5.49 -4.02 -17.41
CA VAL A 191 5.17 -5.44 -17.24
C VAL A 191 4.69 -6.02 -18.55
N PRO A 192 4.87 -7.34 -18.79
CA PRO A 192 4.29 -7.99 -19.96
C PRO A 192 2.76 -7.79 -20.01
N PRO A 193 2.18 -7.64 -21.21
CA PRO A 193 0.75 -7.40 -21.40
C PRO A 193 -0.15 -8.43 -20.69
N GLU A 194 0.19 -9.70 -20.75
CA GLU A 194 -0.54 -10.78 -20.08
C GLU A 194 -0.55 -10.63 -18.55
N VAL A 195 0.54 -10.12 -17.98
CA VAL A 195 0.62 -9.84 -16.54
C VAL A 195 -0.28 -8.66 -16.17
N LEU A 196 -0.34 -7.64 -17.04
CA LEU A 196 -1.23 -6.49 -16.81
C LEU A 196 -2.71 -6.91 -16.83
N ILE A 197 -3.14 -7.66 -17.86
CA ILE A 197 -4.51 -8.17 -17.96
C ILE A 197 -4.85 -9.06 -16.76
N HIS A 198 -3.97 -9.99 -16.40
CA HIS A 198 -4.16 -10.84 -15.22
C HIS A 198 -4.34 -10.03 -13.93
N ARG A 199 -3.53 -8.98 -13.71
CA ARG A 199 -3.67 -8.08 -12.55
C ARG A 199 -5.00 -7.33 -12.57
N MET A 200 -5.47 -6.88 -13.74
CA MET A 200 -6.77 -6.23 -13.87
C MET A 200 -7.89 -7.19 -13.49
N GLN A 201 -7.82 -8.45 -13.95
CA GLN A 201 -8.81 -9.48 -13.59
C GLN A 201 -8.81 -9.77 -12.07
N LEU A 202 -7.63 -9.93 -11.47
CA LEU A 202 -7.51 -10.07 -10.01
C LEU A 202 -8.10 -8.88 -9.27
N GLY A 203 -7.90 -7.66 -9.77
CA GLY A 203 -8.48 -6.44 -9.20
C GLY A 203 -10.01 -6.45 -9.27
N LEU A 204 -10.60 -6.85 -10.39
CA LEU A 204 -12.05 -6.98 -10.55
C LEU A 204 -12.62 -8.04 -9.58
N ASP A 205 -11.99 -9.20 -9.49
CA ASP A 205 -12.47 -10.28 -8.63
C ASP A 205 -12.29 -9.94 -7.14
N LEU A 206 -11.25 -9.17 -6.79
CA LEU A 206 -11.11 -8.60 -5.44
C LEU A 206 -12.23 -7.60 -5.13
N GLN A 207 -12.59 -6.72 -6.05
CA GLN A 207 -13.74 -5.82 -5.85
C GLN A 207 -15.03 -6.61 -5.61
N ARG A 208 -15.28 -7.66 -6.39
CA ARG A 208 -16.46 -8.53 -6.23
C ARG A 208 -16.51 -9.21 -4.86
N LEU A 209 -15.37 -9.76 -4.41
CA LEU A 209 -15.24 -10.36 -3.08
C LEU A 209 -15.53 -9.31 -1.99
N LEU A 210 -14.88 -8.16 -2.05
CA LEU A 210 -15.06 -7.12 -1.03
C LEU A 210 -16.49 -6.57 -1.01
N ILE A 211 -17.14 -6.36 -2.18
CA ILE A 211 -18.54 -5.95 -2.24
C ILE A 211 -19.47 -6.99 -1.60
N LYS A 212 -19.27 -8.28 -1.91
CA LYS A 212 -20.01 -9.38 -1.26
C LYS A 212 -19.87 -9.31 0.26
N LEU A 213 -18.66 -9.07 0.76
CA LEU A 213 -18.41 -8.95 2.20
C LEU A 213 -19.06 -7.68 2.79
N ILE A 214 -19.00 -6.55 2.10
CA ILE A 214 -19.64 -5.30 2.51
C ILE A 214 -21.15 -5.52 2.68
N GLU A 215 -21.83 -6.12 1.70
CA GLU A 215 -23.26 -6.40 1.78
C GLU A 215 -23.59 -7.38 2.90
N ALA A 216 -22.80 -8.42 3.06
CA ALA A 216 -22.96 -9.35 4.18
C ALA A 216 -22.83 -8.66 5.55
N ARG A 217 -21.91 -7.69 5.70
CA ARG A 217 -21.70 -6.92 6.95
C ARG A 217 -22.75 -5.84 7.18
N ARG A 218 -23.40 -5.36 6.13
CA ARG A 218 -24.58 -4.49 6.25
C ARG A 218 -25.78 -5.27 6.79
N ALA A 219 -25.97 -6.51 6.33
CA ALA A 219 -27.05 -7.39 6.78
C ALA A 219 -26.76 -7.99 8.18
N GLU A 220 -25.54 -8.43 8.42
CA GLU A 220 -25.10 -9.09 9.66
C GLU A 220 -23.74 -8.52 10.10
N PRO A 221 -23.73 -7.50 10.97
CA PRO A 221 -22.51 -6.89 11.47
C PRO A 221 -21.62 -7.86 12.27
N ARG A 222 -20.28 -7.73 12.12
CA ARG A 222 -19.27 -8.50 12.86
C ARG A 222 -18.23 -7.57 13.49
N GLU A 223 -17.32 -8.13 14.27
CA GLU A 223 -16.21 -7.36 14.87
C GLU A 223 -15.02 -7.21 13.90
N ASP A 224 -15.23 -6.61 12.72
CA ASP A 224 -14.23 -6.39 11.71
C ASP A 224 -14.28 -4.98 11.11
N MET A 225 -13.23 -4.60 10.36
CA MET A 225 -13.11 -3.26 9.76
C MET A 225 -14.15 -3.05 8.65
N ILE A 226 -14.50 -4.10 7.90
CA ILE A 226 -15.52 -4.00 6.84
C ILE A 226 -16.87 -3.64 7.47
N THR A 227 -17.25 -4.24 8.60
CA THR A 227 -18.47 -3.87 9.32
C THR A 227 -18.51 -2.39 9.71
N ILE A 228 -17.39 -1.87 10.23
CA ILE A 228 -17.33 -0.47 10.66
C ILE A 228 -17.49 0.45 9.45
N LEU A 229 -16.78 0.21 8.35
CA LEU A 229 -16.87 1.03 7.14
C LEU A 229 -18.25 0.90 6.47
N ALA A 230 -18.78 -0.31 6.35
CA ALA A 230 -20.09 -0.59 5.72
C ALA A 230 -21.25 0.14 6.41
N ASN A 231 -21.14 0.35 7.73
CA ASN A 231 -22.15 1.01 8.55
C ASN A 231 -21.79 2.46 8.95
N SER A 232 -20.66 2.99 8.47
CA SER A 232 -20.26 4.37 8.70
C SER A 232 -21.01 5.33 7.79
N LYS A 233 -21.19 6.57 8.29
CA LYS A 233 -21.77 7.67 7.55
C LYS A 233 -20.75 8.80 7.40
N LEU A 234 -20.79 9.48 6.25
CA LEU A 234 -20.19 10.78 6.09
C LEU A 234 -21.08 11.82 6.77
N GLU A 235 -20.61 12.40 7.87
CA GLU A 235 -21.41 13.27 8.73
C GLU A 235 -21.90 14.55 8.01
N VAL A 236 -21.05 15.10 7.13
CA VAL A 236 -21.36 16.34 6.40
C VAL A 236 -22.55 16.20 5.44
N VAL A 237 -22.72 15.03 4.83
CA VAL A 237 -23.78 14.76 3.84
C VAL A 237 -24.84 13.76 4.36
N ASP A 238 -24.73 13.35 5.62
CA ASP A 238 -25.61 12.38 6.31
C ASP A 238 -25.98 11.16 5.44
N ARG A 239 -25.03 10.58 4.75
CA ARG A 239 -25.22 9.36 3.97
C ARG A 239 -24.19 8.29 4.31
N GLN A 240 -24.55 7.04 4.10
CA GLN A 240 -23.59 5.93 4.16
C GLN A 240 -22.55 6.05 3.05
N LEU A 241 -21.38 5.44 3.28
CA LEU A 241 -20.36 5.26 2.27
C LEU A 241 -20.89 4.40 1.11
N THR A 242 -20.54 4.80 -0.10
CA THR A 242 -20.76 3.97 -1.30
C THR A 242 -19.80 2.77 -1.32
N HIS A 243 -20.06 1.76 -2.14
CA HIS A 243 -19.12 0.66 -2.36
C HIS A 243 -17.75 1.17 -2.81
N GLY A 244 -17.72 2.09 -3.79
CA GLY A 244 -16.47 2.66 -4.28
C GLY A 244 -15.65 3.36 -3.20
N GLU A 245 -16.28 4.13 -2.31
CA GLU A 245 -15.60 4.78 -1.19
C GLU A 245 -15.04 3.77 -0.18
N ILE A 246 -15.81 2.73 0.13
CA ILE A 246 -15.33 1.65 1.02
C ILE A 246 -14.17 0.90 0.36
N LEU A 247 -14.31 0.53 -0.91
CA LEU A 247 -13.25 -0.13 -1.69
C LEU A 247 -11.97 0.72 -1.73
N SER A 248 -12.10 2.04 -1.91
CA SER A 248 -10.96 2.96 -1.89
C SER A 248 -10.21 2.90 -0.56
N VAL A 249 -10.94 2.95 0.57
CA VAL A 249 -10.34 2.86 1.91
C VAL A 249 -9.72 1.49 2.15
N LEU A 250 -10.41 0.40 1.78
CA LEU A 250 -9.90 -0.97 1.95
C LEU A 250 -8.64 -1.23 1.13
N ASN A 251 -8.59 -0.75 -0.12
CA ASN A 251 -7.40 -0.85 -0.96
C ASN A 251 -6.21 -0.09 -0.37
N GLN A 252 -6.44 1.09 0.21
CA GLN A 252 -5.38 1.84 0.89
C GLN A 252 -4.84 1.07 2.09
N PHE A 253 -5.69 0.44 2.91
CA PHE A 253 -5.24 -0.41 4.01
C PHE A 253 -4.47 -1.62 3.54
N LEU A 254 -4.96 -2.28 2.49
CA LEU A 254 -4.31 -3.46 1.93
C LEU A 254 -2.88 -3.15 1.49
N VAL A 255 -2.73 -2.10 0.70
CA VAL A 255 -1.42 -1.72 0.16
C VAL A 255 -0.50 -1.15 1.25
N ALA A 256 -0.99 -0.19 2.04
CA ALA A 256 -0.18 0.47 3.07
C ALA A 256 0.18 -0.48 4.23
N GLY A 257 -0.69 -1.40 4.59
CA GLY A 257 -0.47 -2.32 5.71
C GLY A 257 0.43 -3.51 5.38
N HIS A 258 0.54 -3.89 4.11
CA HIS A 258 1.33 -5.04 3.68
C HIS A 258 2.74 -4.66 3.25
N GLU A 259 2.90 -3.94 2.14
CA GLU A 259 4.20 -3.73 1.46
C GLU A 259 5.22 -2.99 2.35
N THR A 260 4.79 -1.97 3.06
CA THR A 260 5.67 -1.18 3.94
C THR A 260 6.21 -2.01 5.10
N THR A 261 5.36 -2.82 5.73
CA THR A 261 5.74 -3.68 6.85
C THR A 261 6.65 -4.82 6.38
N THR A 262 6.31 -5.45 5.24
CA THR A 262 7.13 -6.48 4.58
C THR A 262 8.55 -5.96 4.31
N SER A 263 8.66 -4.79 3.69
CA SER A 263 9.96 -4.16 3.40
C SER A 263 10.73 -3.81 4.67
N THR A 264 10.05 -3.31 5.71
CA THR A 264 10.66 -2.99 7.00
C THR A 264 11.23 -4.25 7.67
N PHE A 265 10.52 -5.37 7.64
CA PHE A 265 11.02 -6.64 8.15
C PHE A 265 12.25 -7.12 7.38
N GLY A 266 12.22 -7.06 6.05
CA GLY A 266 13.34 -7.47 5.21
C GLY A 266 14.60 -6.67 5.48
N TRP A 267 14.51 -5.34 5.41
CA TRP A 267 15.65 -4.46 5.68
C TRP A 267 16.11 -4.52 7.14
N GLY A 268 15.18 -4.63 8.08
CA GLY A 268 15.49 -4.79 9.50
C GLY A 268 16.26 -6.09 9.76
N MET A 269 15.84 -7.20 9.15
CA MET A 269 16.55 -8.48 9.27
C MET A 269 17.96 -8.41 8.65
N LEU A 270 18.11 -7.82 7.48
CA LEU A 270 19.42 -7.62 6.85
C LEU A 270 20.34 -6.79 7.76
N ALA A 271 19.84 -5.67 8.29
CA ALA A 271 20.58 -4.84 9.21
C ALA A 271 20.99 -5.58 10.50
N LEU A 272 20.13 -6.48 11.01
CA LEU A 272 20.46 -7.33 12.17
C LEU A 272 21.53 -8.36 11.82
N CYS A 273 21.50 -8.95 10.63
CA CYS A 273 22.53 -9.88 10.18
C CYS A 273 23.91 -9.22 10.11
N ASP A 274 23.97 -7.97 9.68
CA ASP A 274 25.21 -7.20 9.59
C ASP A 274 25.72 -6.69 10.95
N ASN A 275 24.89 -6.73 12.01
CA ASN A 275 25.20 -6.17 13.33
C ASN A 275 24.95 -7.14 14.49
N PRO A 276 25.79 -8.20 14.64
CA PRO A 276 25.60 -9.22 15.71
C PRO A 276 25.56 -8.65 17.14
N ALA A 277 26.30 -7.58 17.41
CA ALA A 277 26.28 -6.92 18.72
C ALA A 277 24.89 -6.34 19.09
N ILE A 278 24.16 -5.82 18.08
CA ILE A 278 22.80 -5.32 18.28
C ILE A 278 21.85 -6.50 18.54
N GLN A 279 22.02 -7.63 17.87
CA GLN A 279 21.22 -8.84 18.14
C GLN A 279 21.36 -9.27 19.62
N GLU A 280 22.59 -9.28 20.16
CA GLU A 280 22.83 -9.66 21.56
C GLU A 280 22.19 -8.65 22.54
N GLN A 281 22.25 -7.35 22.23
CA GLN A 281 21.57 -6.33 23.04
C GLN A 281 20.05 -6.53 23.06
N ILE A 282 19.44 -6.83 21.91
CA ILE A 282 17.99 -7.08 21.81
C ILE A 282 17.60 -8.34 22.60
N ARG A 283 18.40 -9.43 22.51
CA ARG A 283 18.17 -10.66 23.28
C ARG A 283 18.32 -10.48 24.77
N GLY A 284 19.25 -9.60 25.22
CA GLY A 284 19.49 -9.32 26.63
C GLY A 284 18.48 -8.37 27.25
N ASP A 285 17.65 -7.69 26.47
CA ASP A 285 16.69 -6.69 26.94
C ASP A 285 15.24 -7.23 26.84
N GLU A 286 14.88 -8.12 27.79
CA GLU A 286 13.53 -8.73 27.85
C GLU A 286 12.39 -7.72 28.07
N LYS A 287 12.70 -6.44 28.29
CA LYS A 287 11.72 -5.38 28.58
C LYS A 287 11.42 -4.46 27.40
N ARG A 288 12.00 -4.71 26.22
CA ARG A 288 11.78 -3.87 25.04
C ARG A 288 10.82 -4.48 24.02
#